data_c6b5e4662c5f53925708ce86f3966418
#
_entry.id   c6b5e4662c5f53925708ce86f3966418
#
_cell.length_a   1.000
_cell.length_b   1.000
_cell.length_c   1.000
_cell.angle_alpha   90.00
_cell.angle_beta   90.00
_cell.angle_gamma   90.00
#
_symmetry.space_group_name_H-M   'P 1'
#
loop_
_entity.id
_entity.type
_entity.pdbx_description
1 polymer ?
#
loop_
_entity_poly.entity_id
_entity_poly.type
_entity_poly.pdbx_seq_one_letter_code
_entity_poly.pdbx_strand_id
1 'polypeptide(L)'
;MPYSLYTNDNNHLVQLPLAGVDPQAIEVFVEQNELVIKAKRTPPEGTLLIGELPAQTIEKRFSLDSSADPSNIEATYQDGLLSLTVAKRSKRIDVKIA
;
A
#
# COMPACT_ATOMS: atom_id res chain seq x y z
N MET A 1 2.94 -10.17 7.88
CA MET A 1 3.75 -9.71 6.76
C MET A 1 4.45 -8.42 7.12
N PRO A 2 5.75 -8.32 6.93
CA PRO A 2 6.49 -7.11 7.28
C PRO A 2 6.08 -5.93 6.39
N TYR A 3 6.07 -4.77 6.97
CA TYR A 3 5.85 -3.52 6.26
C TYR A 3 6.51 -2.39 7.02
N SER A 4 6.74 -1.28 6.34
CA SER A 4 7.25 -0.06 6.97
C SER A 4 6.29 1.09 6.69
N LEU A 5 6.10 1.92 7.69
CA LEU A 5 5.30 3.13 7.59
C LEU A 5 6.15 4.31 8.00
N TYR A 6 6.33 5.26 7.09
CA TYR A 6 7.03 6.51 7.34
C TYR A 6 6.04 7.66 7.28
N THR A 7 6.31 8.71 8.00
CA THR A 7 5.50 9.92 7.94
C THR A 7 6.39 11.15 7.96
N ASN A 8 5.97 12.17 7.23
CA ASN A 8 6.56 13.50 7.26
C ASN A 8 5.45 14.54 7.24
N ASP A 9 5.79 15.83 7.08
CA ASP A 9 4.79 16.89 7.13
C ASP A 9 3.78 16.84 6.00
N ASN A 10 4.12 16.21 4.87
CA ASN A 10 3.32 16.23 3.65
C ASN A 10 2.68 14.89 3.30
N ASN A 11 3.29 13.78 3.71
CA ASN A 11 2.88 12.45 3.25
C ASN A 11 3.05 11.38 4.31
N HIS A 12 2.28 10.32 4.15
CA HIS A 12 2.59 9.01 4.73
C HIS A 12 3.12 8.11 3.62
N LEU A 13 4.12 7.31 3.92
CA LEU A 13 4.69 6.34 2.98
C LEU A 13 4.59 4.94 3.56
N VAL A 14 3.90 4.07 2.85
CA VAL A 14 3.78 2.65 3.22
C VAL A 14 4.58 1.83 2.23
N GLN A 15 5.43 0.96 2.72
CA GLN A 15 6.23 0.06 1.89
C GLN A 15 6.01 -1.39 2.29
N LEU A 16 5.73 -2.23 1.29
CA LEU A 16 5.55 -3.67 1.46
C LEU A 16 6.44 -4.44 0.49
N PRO A 17 7.15 -5.49 0.98
CA PRO A 17 7.89 -6.36 0.08
C PRO A 17 6.94 -7.34 -0.60
N LEU A 18 6.81 -7.24 -1.90
CA LEU A 18 5.97 -8.11 -2.72
C LEU A 18 6.79 -8.79 -3.81
N ALA A 19 8.02 -9.19 -3.48
CA ALA A 19 8.90 -9.86 -4.44
C ALA A 19 8.21 -11.10 -5.03
N GLY A 20 8.32 -11.26 -6.34
CA GLY A 20 7.72 -12.37 -7.05
C GLY A 20 6.24 -12.20 -7.41
N VAL A 21 5.64 -11.08 -7.07
CA VAL A 21 4.25 -10.78 -7.44
C VAL A 21 4.24 -10.02 -8.77
N ASP A 22 3.41 -10.48 -9.71
CA ASP A 22 3.19 -9.75 -10.96
C ASP A 22 2.49 -8.43 -10.65
N PRO A 23 2.93 -7.30 -11.20
CA PRO A 23 2.27 -6.00 -10.99
C PRO A 23 0.76 -6.04 -11.27
N GLN A 24 0.32 -6.83 -12.24
CA GLN A 24 -1.10 -6.96 -12.58
C GLN A 24 -1.90 -7.74 -11.51
N ALA A 25 -1.21 -8.45 -10.62
CA ALA A 25 -1.83 -9.18 -9.53
C ALA A 25 -1.86 -8.37 -8.23
N ILE A 26 -1.51 -7.11 -8.29
CA ILE A 26 -1.56 -6.19 -7.14
C ILE A 26 -2.75 -5.27 -7.31
N GLU A 27 -3.59 -5.23 -6.29
CA GLU A 27 -4.78 -4.38 -6.25
C GLU A 27 -4.67 -3.46 -5.04
N VAL A 28 -4.85 -2.17 -5.26
CA VAL A 28 -4.83 -1.16 -4.20
C VAL A 28 -6.08 -0.30 -4.34
N PHE A 29 -6.81 -0.16 -3.25
CA PHE A 29 -8.02 0.67 -3.26
C PHE A 29 -8.30 1.20 -1.85
N VAL A 30 -9.20 2.16 -1.77
CA VAL A 30 -9.68 2.72 -0.51
C VAL A 30 -11.14 2.33 -0.34
N GLU A 31 -11.46 1.77 0.81
CA GLU A 31 -12.80 1.33 1.16
C GLU A 31 -13.07 1.68 2.63
N GLN A 32 -14.14 2.41 2.89
CA GLN A 32 -14.54 2.76 4.26
C GLN A 32 -13.42 3.36 5.11
N ASN A 33 -12.67 4.29 4.54
CA ASN A 33 -11.50 4.93 5.16
C ASN A 33 -10.34 3.98 5.47
N GLU A 34 -10.30 2.84 4.80
CA GLU A 34 -9.18 1.93 4.88
C GLU A 34 -8.46 1.86 3.54
N LEU A 35 -7.14 1.91 3.58
CA LEU A 35 -6.30 1.61 2.43
C LEU A 35 -6.11 0.10 2.40
N VAL A 36 -6.57 -0.54 1.32
CA VAL A 36 -6.55 -1.98 1.16
C VAL A 36 -5.57 -2.37 0.07
N ILE A 37 -4.70 -3.31 0.38
CA ILE A 37 -3.72 -3.84 -0.55
C ILE A 37 -3.95 -5.35 -0.64
N LYS A 38 -4.22 -5.84 -1.85
CA LYS A 38 -4.35 -7.26 -2.13
C LYS A 38 -3.35 -7.65 -3.20
N ALA A 39 -2.69 -8.77 -3.00
CA ALA A 39 -1.73 -9.29 -3.96
C ALA A 39 -1.75 -10.81 -3.94
N LYS A 40 -1.45 -11.40 -5.07
CA LYS A 40 -1.43 -12.85 -5.21
C LYS A 40 -0.23 -13.28 -6.03
N ARG A 41 0.56 -14.22 -5.50
CA ARG A 41 1.62 -14.88 -6.25
C ARG A 41 1.04 -16.08 -6.98
N THR A 42 1.39 -16.24 -8.23
CA THR A 42 1.04 -17.44 -8.99
C THR A 42 2.06 -18.52 -8.67
N PRO A 43 1.67 -19.66 -8.09
CA PRO A 43 2.61 -20.73 -7.81
C PRO A 43 3.10 -21.38 -9.11
N PRO A 44 4.33 -21.87 -9.14
CA PRO A 44 4.78 -22.67 -10.27
C PRO A 44 4.06 -24.00 -10.33
N GLU A 45 4.08 -24.62 -11.50
CA GLU A 45 3.56 -25.99 -11.64
C GLU A 45 4.49 -26.97 -10.92
N GLY A 46 3.88 -28.02 -10.37
CA GLY A 46 4.60 -29.07 -9.70
C GLY A 46 4.13 -29.30 -8.27
N THR A 47 4.70 -30.32 -7.65
CA THR A 47 4.39 -30.67 -6.27
C THR A 47 5.34 -29.94 -5.34
N LEU A 48 4.78 -29.22 -4.38
CA LEU A 48 5.59 -28.53 -3.38
C LEU A 48 6.22 -29.56 -2.44
N LEU A 49 7.53 -29.57 -2.38
CA LEU A 49 8.26 -30.43 -1.45
C LEU A 49 8.73 -29.67 -0.21
N ILE A 50 9.19 -28.45 -0.40
CA ILE A 50 9.63 -27.57 0.70
C ILE A 50 9.05 -26.20 0.43
N GLY A 51 8.31 -25.64 1.40
CA GLY A 51 7.68 -24.35 1.26
C GLY A 51 8.16 -23.36 2.30
N GLU A 52 9.16 -22.57 1.95
CA GLU A 52 9.70 -21.53 2.83
C GLU A 52 9.34 -20.11 2.39
N LEU A 53 8.76 -19.94 1.20
CA LEU A 53 8.36 -18.62 0.74
C LEU A 53 7.11 -18.16 1.47
N PRO A 54 6.95 -16.82 1.62
CA PRO A 54 5.77 -16.24 2.24
C PRO A 54 4.47 -16.64 1.52
N ALA A 55 3.34 -16.38 2.16
CA ALA A 55 2.03 -16.73 1.66
C ALA A 55 1.81 -16.28 0.22
N GLN A 56 1.06 -17.09 -0.54
CA GLN A 56 0.71 -16.80 -1.93
C GLN A 56 -0.28 -15.65 -2.05
N THR A 57 -1.18 -15.51 -1.08
CA THR A 57 -2.19 -14.46 -1.05
C THR A 57 -1.90 -13.52 0.09
N ILE A 58 -1.86 -12.22 -0.21
CA ILE A 58 -1.54 -11.17 0.73
C ILE A 58 -2.69 -10.17 0.75
N GLU A 59 -3.16 -9.86 1.95
CA GLU A 59 -4.12 -8.78 2.15
C GLU A 59 -3.66 -7.95 3.34
N LYS A 60 -3.58 -6.64 3.16
CA LYS A 60 -3.21 -5.71 4.20
C LYS A 60 -4.16 -4.53 4.20
N ARG A 61 -4.59 -4.14 5.39
CA ARG A 61 -5.50 -3.01 5.57
C ARG A 61 -4.88 -2.02 6.53
N PHE A 62 -4.97 -0.73 6.17
CA PHE A 62 -4.49 0.38 7.00
C PHE A 62 -5.61 1.38 7.17
N SER A 63 -5.90 1.73 8.41
CA SER A 63 -6.87 2.80 8.68
C SER A 63 -6.28 4.14 8.30
N LEU A 64 -7.02 4.91 7.52
CA LEU A 64 -6.64 6.28 7.17
C LEU A 64 -7.22 7.22 8.21
N ASP A 65 -6.36 8.02 8.83
CA ASP A 65 -6.82 9.01 9.78
C ASP A 65 -7.33 10.27 9.05
N SER A 66 -7.81 11.24 9.82
CA SER A 66 -8.38 12.46 9.25
C SER A 66 -7.35 13.33 8.54
N SER A 67 -6.06 13.10 8.77
CA SER A 67 -5.00 13.85 8.11
C SER A 67 -4.68 13.33 6.72
N ALA A 68 -5.10 12.11 6.38
CA ALA A 68 -4.82 11.51 5.09
C ALA A 68 -5.84 11.95 4.05
N ASP A 69 -5.37 12.19 2.82
CA ASP A 69 -6.23 12.49 1.68
C ASP A 69 -6.41 11.22 0.85
N PRO A 70 -7.57 10.55 0.94
CA PRO A 70 -7.79 9.29 0.22
C PRO A 70 -7.88 9.46 -1.29
N SER A 71 -8.04 10.67 -1.79
CA SER A 71 -8.09 10.94 -3.22
C SER A 71 -6.71 11.20 -3.83
N ASN A 72 -5.67 11.27 -3.01
CA ASN A 72 -4.32 11.60 -3.47
C ASN A 72 -3.33 10.55 -2.97
N ILE A 73 -3.37 9.39 -3.60
CA ILE A 73 -2.51 8.25 -3.28
C ILE A 73 -1.78 7.84 -4.55
N GLU A 74 -0.47 7.74 -4.47
CA GLU A 74 0.37 7.26 -5.57
C GLU A 74 1.00 5.93 -5.18
N ALA A 75 1.05 5.02 -6.14
CA ALA A 75 1.65 3.70 -5.94
C ALA A 75 2.76 3.48 -6.95
N THR A 76 3.88 2.95 -6.48
CA THR A 76 4.96 2.47 -7.34
C THR A 76 5.33 1.06 -6.91
N TYR A 77 5.69 0.23 -7.90
CA TYR A 77 6.18 -1.11 -7.63
C TYR A 77 7.46 -1.31 -8.40
N GLN A 78 8.56 -1.42 -7.67
CA GLN A 78 9.89 -1.51 -8.25
C GLN A 78 10.75 -2.44 -7.40
N ASP A 79 11.49 -3.31 -8.05
CA ASP A 79 12.43 -4.23 -7.39
C ASP A 79 11.75 -5.08 -6.30
N GLY A 80 10.50 -5.45 -6.53
CA GLY A 80 9.75 -6.25 -5.57
C GLY A 80 9.21 -5.45 -4.37
N LEU A 81 9.34 -4.14 -4.38
CA LEU A 81 8.87 -3.28 -3.30
C LEU A 81 7.71 -2.42 -3.77
N LEU A 82 6.56 -2.59 -3.13
CA LEU A 82 5.41 -1.73 -3.35
C LEU A 82 5.50 -0.53 -2.40
N SER A 83 5.47 0.66 -2.96
CA SER A 83 5.51 1.91 -2.19
C SER A 83 4.24 2.71 -2.47
N LEU A 84 3.53 3.06 -1.41
CA LEU A 84 2.29 3.84 -1.48
C LEU A 84 2.52 5.16 -0.75
N THR A 85 2.40 6.26 -1.49
CA THR A 85 2.50 7.60 -0.93
C THR A 85 1.10 8.16 -0.78
N VAL A 86 0.70 8.40 0.46
CA VAL A 86 -0.61 8.97 0.80
C VAL A 86 -0.39 10.41 1.22
N ALA A 87 -0.89 11.35 0.44
CA ALA A 87 -0.78 12.76 0.76
C ALA A 87 -1.58 13.10 2.02
N LYS A 88 -1.06 14.02 2.80
CA LYS A 88 -1.79 14.58 3.93
C LYS A 88 -2.67 15.72 3.45
N ARG A 89 -3.84 15.86 4.07
CA ARG A 89 -4.69 17.00 3.83
C ARG A 89 -3.98 18.27 4.29
N SER A 90 -4.21 19.36 3.56
CA SER A 90 -3.71 20.64 4.01
C SER A 90 -4.35 21.00 5.34
N LYS A 91 -3.51 21.33 6.33
CA LYS A 91 -3.96 21.79 7.65
C LYS A 91 -4.22 23.30 7.65
N ARG A 92 -3.73 23.98 6.63
CA ARG A 92 -3.88 25.43 6.53
C ARG A 92 -5.17 25.75 5.79
N ILE A 93 -6.02 26.48 6.43
CA ILE A 93 -7.23 26.99 5.82
C ILE A 93 -7.08 28.49 5.71
N ASP A 94 -7.01 28.98 4.47
CA ASP A 94 -6.93 30.42 4.22
C ASP A 94 -8.34 30.99 4.30
N VAL A 95 -8.51 31.93 5.23
CA VAL A 95 -9.78 32.63 5.39
C VAL A 95 -9.73 33.89 4.54
N LYS A 96 -10.70 34.03 3.64
CA LYS A 96 -10.80 35.19 2.79
C LYS A 96 -11.43 36.33 3.59
N ILE A 97 -10.72 37.44 3.63
CA ILE A 97 -11.23 38.66 4.27
C ILE A 97 -11.98 39.47 3.23
N ALA A 98 -13.22 39.76 3.54
CA ALA A 98 -14.06 40.58 2.67
C ALA A 98 -13.91 42.08 3.02
#